data_c39e21a84cb2516853c700625652381e
#
_entry.id   c39e21a84cb2516853c700625652381e
#
_cell.length_a   1.000
_cell.length_b   1.000
_cell.length_c   1.000
_cell.angle_alpha   90.00
_cell.angle_beta   90.00
_cell.angle_gamma   90.00
#
_symmetry.space_group_name_H-M   'P 1'
#
loop_
_entity.id
_entity.type
_entity.pdbx_description
1 polymer ?
#
loop_
_entity_poly.entity_id
_entity_poly.type
_entity_poly.pdbx_seq_one_letter_code
_entity_poly.pdbx_strand_id
1 'polypeptide(L)'
;MTTLENAAAVLKLFSQQRMMHGQPGISFSDVVSQLALPKSTVSRLLQTMETQGMLERDPDSKLYKIGRLLLSVSSHYLSTPLVDSVAASMVQLSQLTCCTGYVSVLEGQEIMVMRMFPGRHFLQVVTPAGSRSPAAETSVGRAILARASDEQAIARYAAGYRVASPNAPQSPDALLSKLAQIRRQGWSLARNETLQGISSLATAVTNKHRNETVGLCLSFATQADEQPFSPAVLAALMTVSRQLAEKFGDDYWQQIK
;
A
#
# COMPACT_ATOMS: atom_id res chain seq x y z
N MET A 1 -13.13 -10.54 24.09
CA MET A 1 -13.07 -10.69 22.61
C MET A 1 -13.86 -11.93 22.21
N THR A 2 -14.68 -11.81 21.18
CA THR A 2 -15.44 -12.92 20.60
C THR A 2 -14.51 -13.85 19.81
N THR A 3 -14.98 -15.06 19.49
CA THR A 3 -14.22 -16.00 18.64
C THR A 3 -13.88 -15.39 17.27
N LEU A 4 -14.81 -14.62 16.68
CA LEU A 4 -14.61 -13.96 15.39
C LEU A 4 -13.56 -12.85 15.48
N GLU A 5 -13.57 -12.05 16.53
CA GLU A 5 -12.53 -11.02 16.78
C GLU A 5 -11.15 -11.65 16.93
N ASN A 6 -11.06 -12.76 17.65
CA ASN A 6 -9.82 -13.51 17.80
C ASN A 6 -9.32 -14.07 16.45
N ALA A 7 -10.23 -14.64 15.64
CA ALA A 7 -9.87 -15.11 14.30
C ALA A 7 -9.37 -13.98 13.40
N ALA A 8 -10.06 -12.84 13.40
CA ALA A 8 -9.61 -11.64 12.68
C ALA A 8 -8.24 -11.13 13.17
N ALA A 9 -8.00 -11.17 14.50
CA ALA A 9 -6.72 -10.82 15.09
C ALA A 9 -5.59 -11.75 14.60
N VAL A 10 -5.82 -13.08 14.55
CA VAL A 10 -4.86 -14.04 13.97
C VAL A 10 -4.54 -13.68 12.51
N LEU A 11 -5.55 -13.40 11.68
CA LEU A 11 -5.32 -13.03 10.28
C LEU A 11 -4.52 -11.72 10.14
N LYS A 12 -4.74 -10.75 11.02
CA LYS A 12 -3.97 -9.51 11.07
C LYS A 12 -2.49 -9.73 11.38
N LEU A 13 -2.12 -10.75 12.14
CA LEU A 13 -0.72 -11.08 12.39
C LEU A 13 0.02 -11.41 11.08
N PHE A 14 -0.61 -12.12 10.14
CA PHE A 14 -0.02 -12.39 8.83
C PHE A 14 0.19 -11.13 8.01
N SER A 15 -0.71 -10.15 8.08
CA SER A 15 -0.54 -8.88 7.36
C SER A 15 0.57 -8.00 7.94
N GLN A 16 0.92 -8.20 9.21
CA GLN A 16 1.97 -7.45 9.92
C GLN A 16 3.35 -8.12 9.80
N GLN A 17 3.39 -9.41 9.48
CA GLN A 17 4.66 -10.08 9.20
C GLN A 17 5.28 -9.48 7.93
N ARG A 18 6.21 -8.55 8.11
CA ARG A 18 7.13 -8.20 7.03
C ARG A 18 7.83 -9.47 6.59
N MET A 19 7.94 -9.69 5.28
CA MET A 19 8.71 -10.79 4.69
C MET A 19 10.22 -10.68 5.01
N MET A 20 10.57 -10.48 6.28
CA MET A 20 11.95 -10.19 6.68
C MET A 20 12.83 -11.43 6.83
N HIS A 21 12.27 -12.64 6.88
CA HIS A 21 13.08 -13.82 7.25
C HIS A 21 12.77 -15.11 6.48
N GLY A 22 12.26 -15.04 5.25
CA GLY A 22 12.23 -16.21 4.36
C GLY A 22 11.35 -17.40 4.79
N GLN A 23 10.67 -17.35 5.93
CA GLN A 23 9.71 -18.36 6.36
C GLN A 23 8.29 -17.80 6.35
N PRO A 24 7.44 -18.21 5.39
CA PRO A 24 6.07 -17.77 5.31
C PRO A 24 5.21 -18.55 6.32
N GLY A 25 5.03 -18.03 7.54
CA GLY A 25 4.16 -18.66 8.53
C GLY A 25 4.37 -18.15 9.95
N ILE A 26 3.39 -18.33 10.81
CA ILE A 26 3.42 -18.01 12.23
C ILE A 26 3.33 -19.27 13.09
N SER A 27 4.09 -19.29 14.18
CA SER A 27 4.03 -20.40 15.12
C SER A 27 2.85 -20.26 16.10
N PHE A 28 2.47 -21.36 16.72
CA PHE A 28 1.53 -21.34 17.84
C PHE A 28 1.99 -20.39 18.97
N SER A 29 3.29 -20.39 19.27
CA SER A 29 3.87 -19.54 20.32
C SER A 29 3.77 -18.07 19.99
N ASP A 30 3.97 -17.69 18.71
CA ASP A 30 3.81 -16.30 18.25
C ASP A 30 2.38 -15.81 18.46
N VAL A 31 1.38 -16.64 18.10
CA VAL A 31 -0.03 -16.29 18.31
C VAL A 31 -0.34 -16.11 19.79
N VAL A 32 0.14 -17.02 20.66
CA VAL A 32 -0.05 -16.90 22.10
C VAL A 32 0.56 -15.61 22.65
N SER A 33 1.79 -15.30 22.26
CA SER A 33 2.51 -14.13 22.78
C SER A 33 1.95 -12.81 22.27
N GLN A 34 1.64 -12.73 20.97
CA GLN A 34 1.18 -11.48 20.34
C GLN A 34 -0.26 -11.13 20.68
N LEU A 35 -1.14 -12.15 20.83
CA LEU A 35 -2.54 -11.92 21.17
C LEU A 35 -2.83 -11.97 22.66
N ALA A 36 -1.86 -12.38 23.49
CA ALA A 36 -1.98 -12.54 24.94
C ALA A 36 -3.20 -13.40 25.34
N LEU A 37 -3.51 -14.44 24.54
CA LEU A 37 -4.63 -15.34 24.78
C LEU A 37 -4.17 -16.62 25.50
N PRO A 38 -5.05 -17.27 26.31
CA PRO A 38 -4.74 -18.55 26.90
C PRO A 38 -4.39 -19.62 25.84
N LYS A 39 -3.40 -20.47 26.11
CA LYS A 39 -2.97 -21.54 25.19
C LYS A 39 -4.11 -22.43 24.69
N SER A 40 -5.05 -22.80 25.57
CA SER A 40 -6.21 -23.61 25.22
C SER A 40 -7.15 -22.89 24.22
N THR A 41 -7.31 -21.58 24.38
CA THR A 41 -8.11 -20.76 23.46
C THR A 41 -7.43 -20.68 22.10
N VAL A 42 -6.13 -20.41 22.05
CA VAL A 42 -5.34 -20.34 20.81
C VAL A 42 -5.37 -21.69 20.08
N SER A 43 -5.17 -22.80 20.82
CA SER A 43 -5.18 -24.14 20.22
C SER A 43 -6.50 -24.43 19.52
N ARG A 44 -7.63 -24.19 20.20
CA ARG A 44 -8.96 -24.41 19.65
C ARG A 44 -9.27 -23.48 18.49
N LEU A 45 -8.84 -22.22 18.58
CA LEU A 45 -9.01 -21.23 17.53
C LEU A 45 -8.27 -21.63 16.24
N LEU A 46 -6.96 -21.91 16.35
CA LEU A 46 -6.13 -22.29 15.21
C LEU A 46 -6.60 -23.60 14.57
N GLN A 47 -6.99 -24.59 15.37
CA GLN A 47 -7.56 -25.84 14.88
C GLN A 47 -8.86 -25.60 14.10
N THR A 48 -9.75 -24.71 14.61
CA THR A 48 -10.99 -24.37 13.90
C THR A 48 -10.68 -23.65 12.60
N MET A 49 -9.76 -22.67 12.60
CA MET A 49 -9.37 -21.94 11.38
C MET A 49 -8.72 -22.86 10.34
N GLU A 50 -7.94 -23.84 10.78
CA GLU A 50 -7.35 -24.87 9.91
C GLU A 50 -8.43 -25.78 9.30
N THR A 51 -9.34 -26.30 10.14
CA THR A 51 -10.45 -27.16 9.68
C THR A 51 -11.37 -26.44 8.69
N GLN A 52 -11.55 -25.12 8.85
CA GLN A 52 -12.35 -24.30 7.94
C GLN A 52 -11.58 -23.80 6.71
N GLY A 53 -10.30 -24.19 6.52
CA GLY A 53 -9.48 -23.82 5.39
C GLY A 53 -9.02 -22.36 5.39
N MET A 54 -9.18 -21.62 6.49
CA MET A 54 -8.65 -20.26 6.65
C MET A 54 -7.14 -20.26 6.84
N LEU A 55 -6.63 -21.30 7.50
CA LEU A 55 -5.22 -21.57 7.69
C LEU A 55 -4.87 -22.96 7.17
N GLU A 56 -3.61 -23.16 6.84
CA GLU A 56 -2.99 -24.46 6.57
C GLU A 56 -1.80 -24.62 7.50
N ARG A 57 -1.59 -25.82 8.04
CA ARG A 57 -0.45 -26.13 8.89
C ARG A 57 0.59 -26.89 8.09
N ASP A 58 1.79 -26.35 8.03
CA ASP A 58 2.91 -27.00 7.36
C ASP A 58 3.30 -28.28 8.13
N PRO A 59 3.37 -29.44 7.47
CA PRO A 59 3.58 -30.73 8.15
C PRO A 59 4.97 -30.87 8.75
N ASP A 60 5.98 -30.16 8.24
CA ASP A 60 7.37 -30.25 8.69
C ASP A 60 7.69 -29.20 9.73
N SER A 61 7.51 -27.91 9.41
CA SER A 61 7.82 -26.79 10.28
C SER A 61 6.78 -26.56 11.38
N LYS A 62 5.57 -27.14 11.25
CA LYS A 62 4.41 -26.91 12.12
C LYS A 62 3.92 -25.46 12.15
N LEU A 63 4.43 -24.60 11.26
CA LEU A 63 3.97 -23.22 11.10
C LEU A 63 2.59 -23.17 10.43
N TYR A 64 1.78 -22.20 10.85
CA TYR A 64 0.53 -21.88 10.20
C TYR A 64 0.77 -20.92 9.04
N LYS A 65 0.15 -21.19 7.92
CA LYS A 65 0.15 -20.38 6.67
C LYS A 65 -1.28 -19.97 6.33
N ILE A 66 -1.44 -18.96 5.49
CA ILE A 66 -2.76 -18.58 4.95
C ILE A 66 -3.32 -19.73 4.13
N GLY A 67 -4.55 -20.15 4.46
CA GLY A 67 -5.25 -21.23 3.77
C GLY A 67 -5.89 -20.79 2.45
N ARG A 68 -6.13 -21.74 1.57
CA ARG A 68 -6.65 -21.52 0.20
C ARG A 68 -8.04 -20.91 0.16
N LEU A 69 -8.85 -21.05 1.22
CA LEU A 69 -10.14 -20.37 1.32
C LEU A 69 -10.00 -18.86 1.17
N LEU A 70 -8.98 -18.25 1.85
CA LEU A 70 -8.78 -16.81 1.78
C LEU A 70 -8.32 -16.35 0.39
N LEU A 71 -7.56 -17.18 -0.33
CA LEU A 71 -7.18 -16.90 -1.71
C LEU A 71 -8.41 -16.91 -2.63
N SER A 72 -9.30 -17.90 -2.50
CA SER A 72 -10.52 -18.00 -3.31
C SER A 72 -11.47 -16.82 -3.07
N VAL A 73 -11.61 -16.36 -1.84
CA VAL A 73 -12.45 -15.21 -1.49
C VAL A 73 -11.83 -13.89 -1.94
N SER A 74 -10.50 -13.77 -1.88
CA SER A 74 -9.81 -12.54 -2.28
C SER A 74 -10.00 -12.18 -3.76
N SER A 75 -10.25 -13.18 -4.62
CA SER A 75 -10.53 -12.95 -6.04
C SER A 75 -11.80 -12.12 -6.28
N HIS A 76 -12.75 -12.15 -5.35
CA HIS A 76 -13.98 -11.34 -5.41
C HIS A 76 -13.79 -9.89 -4.96
N TYR A 77 -12.70 -9.61 -4.22
CA TYR A 77 -12.40 -8.26 -3.74
C TYR A 77 -11.64 -7.41 -4.77
N LEU A 78 -11.00 -8.00 -5.77
CA LEU A 78 -10.00 -7.35 -6.62
C LEU A 78 -10.55 -6.33 -7.61
N SER A 79 -11.83 -6.00 -7.60
CA SER A 79 -12.36 -5.03 -8.55
C SER A 79 -13.18 -3.93 -7.88
N THR A 80 -12.48 -2.88 -7.44
CA THR A 80 -13.17 -1.60 -7.45
C THR A 80 -13.16 -1.07 -8.90
N PRO A 81 -14.24 -0.46 -9.38
CA PRO A 81 -14.32 0.01 -10.77
C PRO A 81 -13.20 0.97 -11.18
N LEU A 82 -12.68 1.76 -10.23
CA LEU A 82 -11.58 2.69 -10.51
C LEU A 82 -10.24 1.94 -10.64
N VAL A 83 -9.95 0.99 -9.74
CA VAL A 83 -8.73 0.16 -9.82
C VAL A 83 -8.67 -0.60 -11.15
N ASP A 84 -9.79 -1.17 -11.60
CA ASP A 84 -9.86 -1.86 -12.88
C ASP A 84 -9.68 -0.91 -14.07
N SER A 85 -10.30 0.26 -13.99
CA SER A 85 -10.24 1.24 -15.07
C SER A 85 -8.86 1.85 -15.28
N VAL A 86 -8.02 1.92 -14.23
CA VAL A 86 -6.65 2.45 -14.35
C VAL A 86 -5.62 1.36 -14.70
N ALA A 87 -5.99 0.08 -14.61
CA ALA A 87 -5.05 -1.03 -14.79
C ALA A 87 -4.37 -1.03 -16.16
N ALA A 88 -5.14 -0.82 -17.24
CA ALA A 88 -4.58 -0.79 -18.60
C ALA A 88 -3.54 0.34 -18.78
N SER A 89 -3.83 1.53 -18.26
CA SER A 89 -2.91 2.66 -18.27
C SER A 89 -1.64 2.37 -17.47
N MET A 90 -1.76 1.69 -16.33
CA MET A 90 -0.62 1.33 -15.51
C MET A 90 0.26 0.27 -16.15
N VAL A 91 -0.31 -0.69 -16.88
CA VAL A 91 0.47 -1.66 -17.70
C VAL A 91 1.34 -0.91 -18.72
N GLN A 92 0.73 -0.02 -19.51
CA GLN A 92 1.44 0.78 -20.51
C GLN A 92 2.52 1.66 -19.87
N LEU A 93 2.19 2.31 -18.75
CA LEU A 93 3.11 3.19 -18.03
C LEU A 93 4.33 2.42 -17.50
N SER A 94 4.12 1.24 -16.90
CA SER A 94 5.22 0.38 -16.42
C SER A 94 6.10 -0.12 -17.56
N GLN A 95 5.50 -0.45 -18.71
CA GLN A 95 6.26 -0.86 -19.89
C GLN A 95 7.09 0.28 -20.48
N LEU A 96 6.50 1.48 -20.60
CA LEU A 96 7.14 2.67 -21.16
C LEU A 96 8.30 3.15 -20.30
N THR A 97 8.12 3.16 -18.97
CA THR A 97 9.10 3.69 -18.03
C THR A 97 10.08 2.64 -17.53
N CYS A 98 9.82 1.37 -17.80
CA CYS A 98 10.51 0.21 -17.22
C CYS A 98 10.41 0.12 -15.68
N CYS A 99 9.67 1.01 -15.03
CA CYS A 99 9.49 1.05 -13.57
C CYS A 99 8.42 0.05 -13.12
N THR A 100 8.52 -0.43 -11.88
CA THR A 100 7.45 -1.22 -11.27
C THR A 100 6.31 -0.28 -10.87
N GLY A 101 5.11 -0.53 -11.40
CA GLY A 101 3.91 0.25 -11.14
C GLY A 101 3.07 -0.35 -10.02
N TYR A 102 2.36 0.51 -9.29
CA TYR A 102 1.40 0.11 -8.26
C TYR A 102 0.16 0.97 -8.31
N VAL A 103 -0.98 0.35 -8.06
CA VAL A 103 -2.24 1.03 -7.73
C VAL A 103 -2.55 0.74 -6.27
N SER A 104 -2.76 1.81 -5.50
CA SER A 104 -3.01 1.71 -4.06
C SER A 104 -4.21 2.56 -3.65
N VAL A 105 -4.86 2.15 -2.55
CA VAL A 105 -5.92 2.91 -1.87
C VAL A 105 -5.48 3.28 -0.47
N LEU A 106 -6.12 4.30 0.12
CA LEU A 106 -5.88 4.73 1.49
C LEU A 106 -6.88 4.08 2.44
N GLU A 107 -6.39 3.46 3.49
CA GLU A 107 -7.19 2.84 4.54
C GLU A 107 -6.67 3.24 5.92
N GLY A 108 -7.38 4.13 6.60
CA GLY A 108 -6.93 4.72 7.86
C GLY A 108 -5.66 5.54 7.67
N GLN A 109 -4.57 5.11 8.34
CA GLN A 109 -3.23 5.72 8.27
C GLN A 109 -2.30 5.02 7.27
N GLU A 110 -2.78 3.98 6.58
CA GLU A 110 -1.98 3.15 5.68
C GLU A 110 -2.50 3.20 4.25
N ILE A 111 -1.62 2.93 3.32
CA ILE A 111 -2.02 2.52 1.98
C ILE A 111 -2.11 1.01 1.91
N MET A 112 -3.00 0.52 1.06
CA MET A 112 -3.03 -0.89 0.66
C MET A 112 -2.76 -0.97 -0.84
N VAL A 113 -1.82 -1.84 -1.22
CA VAL A 113 -1.54 -2.15 -2.63
C VAL A 113 -2.68 -3.00 -3.17
N MET A 114 -3.37 -2.51 -4.19
CA MET A 114 -4.44 -3.22 -4.88
C MET A 114 -3.94 -4.04 -6.05
N ARG A 115 -2.99 -3.49 -6.80
CA ARG A 115 -2.36 -4.15 -7.96
C ARG A 115 -0.91 -3.73 -8.11
N MET A 116 -0.10 -4.65 -8.61
CA MET A 116 1.29 -4.45 -9.01
C MET A 116 1.44 -4.73 -10.51
N PHE A 117 2.24 -3.93 -11.17
CA PHE A 117 2.57 -4.02 -12.60
C PHE A 117 4.08 -4.13 -12.73
N PRO A 118 4.60 -5.31 -13.06
CA PRO A 118 6.05 -5.52 -13.14
C PRO A 118 6.71 -4.59 -14.14
N GLY A 119 7.79 -3.94 -13.71
CA GLY A 119 8.70 -3.22 -14.60
C GLY A 119 9.72 -4.16 -15.24
N ARG A 120 10.64 -3.59 -16.06
CA ARG A 120 11.72 -4.35 -16.72
C ARG A 120 13.10 -4.06 -16.12
N HIS A 121 13.20 -3.27 -15.05
CA HIS A 121 14.48 -3.06 -14.38
C HIS A 121 14.94 -4.32 -13.65
N PHE A 122 16.27 -4.50 -13.60
CA PHE A 122 16.91 -5.62 -12.90
C PHE A 122 16.54 -5.66 -11.40
N LEU A 123 16.43 -4.49 -10.77
CA LEU A 123 15.96 -4.38 -9.38
C LEU A 123 14.44 -4.16 -9.38
N GLN A 124 13.71 -5.18 -8.98
CA GLN A 124 12.27 -5.10 -8.79
C GLN A 124 11.93 -5.16 -7.30
N VAL A 125 11.20 -4.17 -6.83
CA VAL A 125 10.56 -4.24 -5.51
C VAL A 125 9.22 -4.93 -5.69
N VAL A 126 9.12 -6.15 -5.21
CA VAL A 126 7.87 -6.91 -5.26
C VAL A 126 7.07 -6.63 -4.00
N THR A 127 6.01 -5.84 -4.14
CA THR A 127 5.04 -5.59 -3.08
C THR A 127 3.69 -6.20 -3.52
N PRO A 128 3.32 -7.37 -3.00
CA PRO A 128 2.10 -8.06 -3.42
C PRO A 128 0.84 -7.24 -3.14
N ALA A 129 -0.25 -7.54 -3.87
CA ALA A 129 -1.58 -7.05 -3.54
C ALA A 129 -1.96 -7.43 -2.09
N GLY A 130 -2.60 -6.50 -1.38
CA GLY A 130 -2.90 -6.62 0.04
C GLY A 130 -1.79 -6.11 0.97
N SER A 131 -0.58 -5.85 0.47
CA SER A 131 0.49 -5.25 1.28
C SER A 131 0.11 -3.86 1.76
N ARG A 132 0.49 -3.55 3.00
CA ARG A 132 0.22 -2.27 3.66
C ARG A 132 1.52 -1.52 3.96
N SER A 133 1.44 -0.20 3.94
CA SER A 133 2.55 0.67 4.35
C SER A 133 2.00 1.99 4.90
N PRO A 134 2.69 2.64 5.85
CA PRO A 134 2.25 3.93 6.39
C PRO A 134 2.11 4.98 5.28
N ALA A 135 0.96 5.65 5.23
CA ALA A 135 0.68 6.62 4.16
C ALA A 135 1.62 7.83 4.19
N ALA A 136 2.01 8.29 5.38
CA ALA A 136 2.95 9.40 5.54
C ALA A 136 4.36 9.10 5.00
N GLU A 137 4.77 7.82 4.99
CA GLU A 137 6.11 7.37 4.59
C GLU A 137 6.21 6.98 3.11
N THR A 138 5.09 6.97 2.38
CA THR A 138 5.06 6.57 0.96
C THR A 138 4.71 7.75 0.05
N SER A 139 5.29 7.78 -1.14
CA SER A 139 4.90 8.78 -2.16
C SER A 139 3.41 8.68 -2.49
N VAL A 140 2.90 7.46 -2.67
CA VAL A 140 1.49 7.22 -3.04
C VAL A 140 0.53 7.60 -1.91
N GLY A 141 0.90 7.32 -0.66
CA GLY A 141 0.09 7.72 0.50
C GLY A 141 -0.03 9.23 0.62
N ARG A 142 1.08 9.95 0.48
CA ARG A 142 1.06 11.42 0.49
C ARG A 142 0.30 11.99 -0.71
N ALA A 143 0.40 11.38 -1.89
CA ALA A 143 -0.38 11.81 -3.05
C ALA A 143 -1.89 11.69 -2.81
N ILE A 144 -2.35 10.60 -2.18
CA ILE A 144 -3.75 10.43 -1.81
C ILE A 144 -4.16 11.37 -0.67
N LEU A 145 -3.34 11.49 0.39
CA LEU A 145 -3.61 12.40 1.51
C LEU A 145 -3.74 13.86 1.06
N ALA A 146 -2.96 14.27 0.05
CA ALA A 146 -3.02 15.61 -0.50
C ALA A 146 -4.37 15.94 -1.18
N ARG A 147 -5.21 14.93 -1.46
CA ARG A 147 -6.56 15.11 -2.01
C ARG A 147 -7.60 15.54 -0.97
N ALA A 148 -7.27 15.41 0.32
CA ALA A 148 -8.10 15.84 1.44
C ALA A 148 -7.67 17.22 1.96
N SER A 149 -8.51 17.86 2.78
CA SER A 149 -8.10 19.07 3.53
C SER A 149 -7.04 18.74 4.59
N ASP A 150 -6.38 19.75 5.13
CA ASP A 150 -5.39 19.56 6.20
C ASP A 150 -6.02 18.92 7.44
N GLU A 151 -7.21 19.39 7.82
CA GLU A 151 -7.96 18.84 8.97
C GLU A 151 -8.30 17.38 8.75
N GLN A 152 -8.78 17.02 7.57
CA GLN A 152 -9.13 15.62 7.22
C GLN A 152 -7.88 14.72 7.17
N ALA A 153 -6.76 15.22 6.66
CA ALA A 153 -5.52 14.48 6.59
C ALA A 153 -4.96 14.19 7.99
N ILE A 154 -4.94 15.21 8.89
CA ILE A 154 -4.42 15.08 10.24
C ILE A 154 -5.37 14.31 11.16
N ALA A 155 -6.68 14.42 11.00
CA ALA A 155 -7.65 13.66 11.79
C ALA A 155 -7.41 12.13 11.72
N ARG A 156 -6.83 11.64 10.63
CA ARG A 156 -6.44 10.23 10.49
C ARG A 156 -5.37 9.80 11.51
N TYR A 157 -4.56 10.76 11.99
CA TYR A 157 -3.47 10.53 12.94
C TYR A 157 -3.85 10.91 14.38
N ALA A 158 -5.15 11.05 14.71
CA ALA A 158 -5.62 11.39 16.05
C ALA A 158 -5.18 10.38 17.13
N ALA A 159 -5.01 9.10 16.77
CA ALA A 159 -4.49 8.07 17.67
C ALA A 159 -2.96 8.10 17.84
N GLY A 160 -2.27 9.01 17.18
CA GLY A 160 -0.82 9.21 17.21
C GLY A 160 -0.19 9.18 15.84
N TYR A 161 0.79 10.06 15.65
CA TYR A 161 1.63 10.12 14.46
C TYR A 161 2.93 9.36 14.72
N ARG A 162 3.15 8.28 13.97
CA ARG A 162 4.36 7.46 14.10
C ARG A 162 4.94 7.20 12.71
N VAL A 163 6.24 7.44 12.58
CA VAL A 163 7.04 7.15 11.37
C VAL A 163 8.25 6.33 11.77
N ALA A 164 8.53 5.30 10.99
CA ALA A 164 9.69 4.44 11.19
C ALA A 164 10.90 4.91 10.37
N SER A 165 10.66 5.53 9.23
CA SER A 165 11.71 5.99 8.32
C SER A 165 12.24 7.37 8.72
N PRO A 166 13.55 7.53 8.93
CA PRO A 166 14.14 8.84 9.24
C PRO A 166 14.05 9.84 8.08
N ASN A 167 13.83 9.37 6.87
CA ASN A 167 13.74 10.20 5.66
C ASN A 167 12.32 10.68 5.36
N ALA A 168 11.31 10.12 6.05
CA ALA A 168 9.92 10.53 5.93
C ALA A 168 9.60 11.77 6.77
N PRO A 169 8.48 12.48 6.56
CA PRO A 169 8.07 13.59 7.42
C PRO A 169 7.96 13.14 8.88
N GLN A 170 8.69 13.81 9.80
CA GLN A 170 8.81 13.39 11.20
C GLN A 170 7.73 13.93 12.11
N SER A 171 6.88 14.85 11.63
CA SER A 171 5.79 15.44 12.40
C SER A 171 4.55 15.69 11.52
N PRO A 172 3.38 15.90 12.11
CA PRO A 172 2.19 16.34 11.39
C PRO A 172 2.43 17.61 10.56
N ASP A 173 3.13 18.61 11.10
CA ASP A 173 3.43 19.86 10.39
C ASP A 173 4.36 19.62 9.18
N ALA A 174 5.35 18.75 9.34
CA ALA A 174 6.22 18.36 8.23
C ALA A 174 5.43 17.60 7.15
N LEU A 175 4.48 16.75 7.54
CA LEU A 175 3.57 16.10 6.61
C LEU A 175 2.70 17.14 5.88
N LEU A 176 2.05 18.06 6.59
CA LEU A 176 1.21 19.12 5.99
C LEU A 176 1.99 19.97 5.00
N SER A 177 3.23 20.33 5.31
CA SER A 177 4.12 21.07 4.40
C SER A 177 4.36 20.29 3.10
N LYS A 178 4.58 18.97 3.19
CA LYS A 178 4.70 18.09 2.03
C LYS A 178 3.39 17.98 1.24
N LEU A 179 2.25 17.85 1.92
CA LEU A 179 0.94 17.79 1.24
C LEU A 179 0.65 19.10 0.49
N ALA A 180 0.96 20.26 1.09
CA ALA A 180 0.81 21.55 0.41
C ALA A 180 1.69 21.66 -0.86
N GLN A 181 2.92 21.13 -0.82
CA GLN A 181 3.77 21.03 -2.00
C GLN A 181 3.14 20.14 -3.08
N ILE A 182 2.66 18.95 -2.68
CA ILE A 182 2.04 17.98 -3.58
C ILE A 182 0.79 18.56 -4.24
N ARG A 183 -0.05 19.28 -3.51
CA ARG A 183 -1.24 19.96 -4.06
C ARG A 183 -0.92 20.96 -5.16
N ARG A 184 0.22 21.66 -5.07
CA ARG A 184 0.65 22.62 -6.10
C ARG A 184 1.22 21.95 -7.34
N GLN A 185 2.01 20.88 -7.17
CA GLN A 185 2.73 20.24 -8.26
C GLN A 185 2.04 19.01 -8.87
N GLY A 186 1.06 18.42 -8.17
CA GLY A 186 0.29 17.26 -8.62
C GLY A 186 0.95 15.89 -8.38
N TRP A 187 2.18 15.84 -7.86
CA TRP A 187 2.92 14.59 -7.66
C TRP A 187 3.70 14.58 -6.36
N SER A 188 4.06 13.39 -5.92
CA SER A 188 4.80 13.12 -4.69
C SER A 188 6.03 12.26 -4.98
N LEU A 189 7.12 12.53 -4.28
CA LEU A 189 8.36 11.74 -4.30
C LEU A 189 8.63 11.16 -2.92
N ALA A 190 9.01 9.90 -2.86
CA ALA A 190 9.67 9.27 -1.73
C ALA A 190 11.06 8.79 -2.16
N ARG A 191 12.09 9.08 -1.37
CA ARG A 191 13.47 8.67 -1.64
C ARG A 191 14.07 8.01 -0.40
N ASN A 192 14.37 6.71 -0.49
CA ASN A 192 14.90 5.92 0.63
C ASN A 192 14.01 5.99 1.89
N GLU A 193 12.70 6.18 1.71
CA GLU A 193 11.79 6.35 2.85
C GLU A 193 11.24 5.02 3.34
N THR A 194 10.65 4.23 2.45
CA THR A 194 10.06 2.93 2.82
C THR A 194 11.10 1.81 2.76
N LEU A 195 11.99 1.87 1.78
CA LEU A 195 13.04 0.88 1.56
C LEU A 195 14.30 1.59 1.07
N GLN A 196 15.45 1.29 1.71
CA GLN A 196 16.73 1.82 1.32
C GLN A 196 17.09 1.39 -0.12
N GLY A 197 17.62 2.30 -0.92
CA GLY A 197 17.95 2.07 -2.32
C GLY A 197 16.77 2.18 -3.28
N ILE A 198 15.56 2.49 -2.78
CA ILE A 198 14.36 2.63 -3.60
C ILE A 198 13.78 4.04 -3.49
N SER A 199 13.43 4.58 -4.65
CA SER A 199 12.66 5.81 -4.80
C SER A 199 11.34 5.53 -5.49
N SER A 200 10.36 6.39 -5.28
CA SER A 200 9.06 6.28 -5.96
C SER A 200 8.45 7.64 -6.24
N LEU A 201 7.84 7.76 -7.42
CA LEU A 201 6.98 8.86 -7.83
C LEU A 201 5.53 8.43 -7.78
N ALA A 202 4.64 9.30 -7.33
CA ALA A 202 3.22 8.98 -7.26
C ALA A 202 2.34 10.20 -7.53
N THR A 203 1.14 9.89 -8.02
CA THR A 203 0.02 10.81 -8.20
C THR A 203 -1.23 10.19 -7.60
N ALA A 204 -2.33 10.95 -7.54
CA ALA A 204 -3.63 10.41 -7.14
C ALA A 204 -4.71 10.91 -8.11
N VAL A 205 -5.66 10.02 -8.42
CA VAL A 205 -6.82 10.31 -9.27
C VAL A 205 -8.09 9.92 -8.53
N THR A 206 -9.11 10.77 -8.63
CA THR A 206 -10.41 10.56 -7.98
C THR A 206 -11.50 10.37 -9.01
N ASN A 207 -12.30 9.32 -8.86
CA ASN A 207 -13.58 9.22 -9.55
C ASN A 207 -14.63 10.02 -8.78
N LYS A 208 -15.00 11.19 -9.28
CA LYS A 208 -15.92 12.12 -8.62
C LYS A 208 -17.31 11.52 -8.39
N HIS A 209 -17.80 10.73 -9.35
CA HIS A 209 -19.14 10.13 -9.26
C HIS A 209 -19.24 9.05 -8.17
N ARG A 210 -18.14 8.37 -7.85
CA ARG A 210 -18.09 7.30 -6.87
C ARG A 210 -17.42 7.70 -5.58
N ASN A 211 -16.86 8.91 -5.51
CA ASN A 211 -16.03 9.39 -4.40
C ASN A 211 -14.91 8.40 -4.06
N GLU A 212 -14.29 7.84 -5.09
CA GLU A 212 -13.22 6.83 -4.97
C GLU A 212 -11.90 7.45 -5.43
N THR A 213 -10.85 7.36 -4.60
CA THR A 213 -9.51 7.86 -4.92
C THR A 213 -8.52 6.72 -4.94
N VAL A 214 -7.72 6.64 -6.00
CA VAL A 214 -6.59 5.72 -6.08
C VAL A 214 -5.29 6.48 -6.28
N GLY A 215 -4.21 5.94 -5.73
CA GLY A 215 -2.85 6.40 -6.00
C GLY A 215 -2.21 5.56 -7.09
N LEU A 216 -1.51 6.23 -7.99
CA LEU A 216 -0.70 5.64 -9.05
C LEU A 216 0.77 5.86 -8.69
N CYS A 217 1.55 4.81 -8.60
CA CYS A 217 2.94 4.87 -8.15
C CYS A 217 3.86 4.15 -9.13
N LEU A 218 5.03 4.71 -9.34
CA LEU A 218 6.15 4.10 -10.05
C LEU A 218 7.35 4.04 -9.11
N SER A 219 7.90 2.83 -8.92
CA SER A 219 9.10 2.60 -8.10
C SER A 219 10.30 2.22 -8.96
N PHE A 220 11.45 2.75 -8.59
CA PHE A 220 12.73 2.58 -9.29
C PHE A 220 13.89 2.62 -8.29
N ALA A 221 15.07 2.16 -8.71
CA ALA A 221 16.28 2.25 -7.91
C ALA A 221 16.64 3.74 -7.65
N THR A 222 17.01 4.06 -6.41
CA THR A 222 17.48 5.41 -6.07
C THR A 222 18.76 5.69 -6.82
N GLN A 223 18.77 6.77 -7.60
CA GLN A 223 19.95 7.26 -8.29
C GLN A 223 20.83 8.07 -7.32
N ALA A 224 22.14 7.92 -7.45
CA ALA A 224 23.10 8.66 -6.62
C ALA A 224 23.23 10.13 -7.05
N ASP A 225 22.79 10.46 -8.26
CA ASP A 225 22.96 11.76 -8.90
C ASP A 225 22.06 12.84 -8.28
N GLU A 226 22.35 14.11 -8.61
CA GLU A 226 21.59 15.29 -8.19
C GLU A 226 20.12 15.24 -8.65
N GLN A 227 19.82 14.55 -9.76
CA GLN A 227 18.46 14.34 -10.23
C GLN A 227 17.84 13.09 -9.57
N PRO A 228 16.86 13.24 -8.68
CA PRO A 228 16.31 12.14 -7.90
C PRO A 228 15.46 11.16 -8.73
N PHE A 229 15.14 11.50 -9.98
CA PHE A 229 14.34 10.70 -10.92
C PHE A 229 14.51 11.20 -12.36
N SER A 230 14.17 10.35 -13.33
CA SER A 230 14.12 10.75 -14.74
C SER A 230 12.93 11.69 -15.01
N PRO A 231 13.14 12.88 -15.60
CA PRO A 231 12.05 13.77 -16.01
C PRO A 231 11.02 13.11 -16.93
N ALA A 232 11.47 12.16 -17.77
CA ALA A 232 10.58 11.41 -18.65
C ALA A 232 9.60 10.50 -17.89
N VAL A 233 10.05 9.90 -16.79
CA VAL A 233 9.19 9.08 -15.93
C VAL A 233 8.10 9.94 -15.27
N LEU A 234 8.45 11.10 -14.75
CA LEU A 234 7.47 12.04 -14.19
C LEU A 234 6.49 12.52 -15.26
N ALA A 235 6.98 12.93 -16.43
CA ALA A 235 6.12 13.40 -17.52
C ALA A 235 5.12 12.33 -17.97
N ALA A 236 5.55 11.08 -18.10
CA ALA A 236 4.68 9.95 -18.44
C ALA A 236 3.61 9.73 -17.36
N LEU A 237 3.99 9.72 -16.08
CA LEU A 237 3.06 9.57 -14.96
C LEU A 237 2.03 10.70 -14.93
N MET A 238 2.46 11.95 -15.10
CA MET A 238 1.58 13.13 -15.13
C MET A 238 0.60 13.08 -16.30
N THR A 239 1.07 12.69 -17.48
CA THR A 239 0.24 12.55 -18.68
C THR A 239 -0.88 11.54 -18.47
N VAL A 240 -0.53 10.34 -17.99
CA VAL A 240 -1.53 9.28 -17.70
C VAL A 240 -2.51 9.76 -16.63
N SER A 241 -2.03 10.43 -15.58
CA SER A 241 -2.90 10.92 -14.52
C SER A 241 -3.90 11.96 -15.00
N ARG A 242 -3.50 12.89 -15.88
CA ARG A 242 -4.40 13.87 -16.49
C ARG A 242 -5.46 13.21 -17.36
N GLN A 243 -5.07 12.23 -18.20
CA GLN A 243 -6.03 11.48 -19.05
C GLN A 243 -7.07 10.73 -18.21
N LEU A 244 -6.64 10.10 -17.12
CA LEU A 244 -7.54 9.42 -16.19
C LEU A 244 -8.43 10.41 -15.44
N ALA A 245 -7.88 11.53 -15.01
CA ALA A 245 -8.63 12.61 -14.35
C ALA A 245 -9.74 13.17 -15.23
N GLU A 246 -9.46 13.44 -16.51
CA GLU A 246 -10.45 13.86 -17.49
C GLU A 246 -11.56 12.82 -17.63
N LYS A 247 -11.19 11.55 -17.77
CA LYS A 247 -12.15 10.44 -17.88
C LYS A 247 -13.07 10.30 -16.66
N PHE A 248 -12.58 10.61 -15.44
CA PHE A 248 -13.32 10.42 -14.18
C PHE A 248 -13.86 11.71 -13.57
N GLY A 249 -13.72 12.86 -14.25
CA GLY A 249 -14.21 14.14 -13.80
C GLY A 249 -13.46 14.68 -12.57
N ASP A 250 -12.16 14.44 -12.49
CA ASP A 250 -11.30 14.92 -11.40
C ASP A 250 -10.82 16.35 -11.64
N ASP A 251 -11.60 17.32 -11.23
CA ASP A 251 -11.34 18.75 -11.45
C ASP A 251 -10.02 19.26 -10.83
N TYR A 252 -9.46 18.55 -9.87
CA TYR A 252 -8.17 18.92 -9.26
C TYR A 252 -7.07 19.07 -10.32
N TRP A 253 -7.04 18.19 -11.31
CA TRP A 253 -6.01 18.17 -12.33
C TRP A 253 -6.07 19.34 -13.31
N GLN A 254 -7.19 20.06 -13.38
CA GLN A 254 -7.32 21.30 -14.17
C GLN A 254 -6.49 22.45 -13.57
N GLN A 255 -6.18 22.38 -12.27
CA GLN A 255 -5.41 23.40 -11.54
C GLN A 255 -3.90 23.12 -11.56
N ILE A 256 -3.48 21.93 -11.97
CA ILE A 256 -2.09 21.52 -12.04
C ILE A 256 -1.48 21.92 -13.40
N LYS A 257 -0.52 22.85 -13.37
CA LYS A 257 0.18 23.33 -14.56
C LYS A 257 1.20 22.35 -15.11
#